data_21acb04e56efc922c022eceb2959cfc3
#
_entry.id   21acb04e56efc922c022eceb2959cfc3
#
_cell.length_a   1.000
_cell.length_b   1.000
_cell.length_c   1.000
_cell.angle_alpha   90.00
_cell.angle_beta   90.00
_cell.angle_gamma   90.00
#
_symmetry.space_group_name_H-M   'P 1'
#
loop_
_entity.id
_entity.type
_entity.pdbx_description
1 polymer ?
#
loop_
_entity_poly.entity_id
_entity_poly.type
_entity_poly.pdbx_seq_one_letter_code
_entity_poly.pdbx_strand_id
1 'polypeptide(L)'
;KNISLENIDLVWLREKNKPDIIKLFLPKFINNNEIVEIHLNYSIKLPDQKFTGFGIKNKKSINLRYWHISLAPFIKDKWIINSNLDIDDNSSLPSNFIIKWNYTNELSLISNLDKVSSENKNNNLIEEYEGINQVRAQFIFNNENKFKSNKLKNGKVILTDLNHKFNDSNQLKKSQKKIDSFVSSLIK
;
A
#
# COMPACT_ATOMS: atom_id res chain seq x y z
N LYS A 1 -13.98 6.06 15.46
CA LYS A 1 -13.31 4.86 14.90
C LYS A 1 -14.14 3.68 15.34
N ASN A 2 -14.88 3.07 14.42
CA ASN A 2 -15.68 1.89 14.71
C ASN A 2 -15.04 0.69 14.04
N ILE A 3 -15.02 -0.43 14.73
CA ILE A 3 -14.63 -1.72 14.19
C ILE A 3 -15.79 -2.65 14.48
N SER A 4 -16.34 -3.26 13.43
CA SER A 4 -17.51 -4.13 13.56
C SER A 4 -17.33 -5.44 12.79
N LEU A 5 -18.05 -6.45 13.26
CA LEU A 5 -18.21 -7.75 12.64
C LEU A 5 -19.72 -7.99 12.46
N GLU A 6 -20.19 -8.23 11.24
CA GLU A 6 -21.61 -8.48 10.96
C GLU A 6 -22.55 -7.46 11.64
N ASN A 7 -22.18 -6.16 11.61
CA ASN A 7 -22.87 -5.04 12.28
C ASN A 7 -22.80 -5.05 13.82
N ILE A 8 -22.00 -5.89 14.45
CA ILE A 8 -21.74 -5.88 15.89
C ILE A 8 -20.45 -5.14 16.15
N ASP A 9 -20.48 -4.09 16.98
CA ASP A 9 -19.29 -3.38 17.38
C ASP A 9 -18.34 -4.29 18.16
N LEU A 10 -17.10 -4.36 17.72
CA LEU A 10 -16.07 -5.16 18.38
C LEU A 10 -15.36 -4.39 19.48
N VAL A 11 -15.09 -5.09 20.55
CA VAL A 11 -14.15 -4.60 21.57
C VAL A 11 -12.73 -4.67 20.99
N TRP A 12 -12.01 -3.58 21.09
CA TRP A 12 -10.63 -3.52 20.61
C TRP A 12 -9.75 -2.73 21.57
N LEU A 13 -8.45 -3.03 21.56
CA LEU A 13 -7.48 -2.28 22.33
C LEU A 13 -6.21 -2.03 21.51
N ARG A 14 -5.51 -0.97 21.87
CA ARG A 14 -4.17 -0.65 21.39
C ARG A 14 -3.24 -0.58 22.59
N GLU A 15 -2.20 -1.38 22.59
CA GLU A 15 -1.22 -1.39 23.66
C GLU A 15 -0.40 -0.09 23.65
N LYS A 16 -0.17 0.49 24.84
CA LYS A 16 0.56 1.76 24.97
C LYS A 16 1.96 1.71 24.36
N ASN A 17 2.65 0.56 24.48
CA ASN A 17 4.00 0.36 23.99
C ASN A 17 4.08 -0.23 22.57
N LYS A 18 2.94 -0.50 21.94
CA LYS A 18 2.81 -1.06 20.61
C LYS A 18 1.70 -0.33 19.85
N PRO A 19 1.89 0.95 19.54
CA PRO A 19 0.83 1.80 18.98
C PRO A 19 0.40 1.41 17.56
N ASP A 20 1.18 0.62 16.87
CA ASP A 20 0.95 0.05 15.54
C ASP A 20 0.09 -1.22 15.56
N ILE A 21 -0.14 -1.81 16.75
CA ILE A 21 -0.93 -3.04 16.89
C ILE A 21 -2.31 -2.74 17.46
N ILE A 22 -3.32 -3.30 16.81
CA ILE A 22 -4.71 -3.31 17.28
C ILE A 22 -5.09 -4.76 17.56
N LYS A 23 -5.52 -5.06 18.80
CA LYS A 23 -6.10 -6.35 19.17
C LYS A 23 -7.62 -6.24 19.13
N LEU A 24 -8.24 -7.17 18.40
CA LEU A 24 -9.69 -7.30 18.32
C LEU A 24 -10.14 -8.50 19.15
N PHE A 25 -11.23 -8.35 19.88
CA PHE A 25 -11.85 -9.43 20.60
C PHE A 25 -13.11 -9.87 19.87
N LEU A 26 -13.04 -11.06 19.29
CA LEU A 26 -14.16 -11.62 18.55
C LEU A 26 -15.18 -12.25 19.52
N PRO A 27 -16.49 -12.15 19.27
CA PRO A 27 -17.53 -12.67 20.14
C PRO A 27 -17.62 -14.20 20.11
N LYS A 28 -17.03 -14.85 19.11
CA LYS A 28 -17.01 -16.32 18.95
C LYS A 28 -15.64 -16.77 18.43
N PHE A 29 -15.37 -18.07 18.60
CA PHE A 29 -14.22 -18.69 17.95
C PHE A 29 -14.46 -18.79 16.44
N ILE A 30 -13.41 -18.63 15.65
CA ILE A 30 -13.41 -18.83 14.20
C ILE A 30 -12.94 -20.26 13.92
N ASN A 31 -13.75 -21.02 13.19
CA ASN A 31 -13.41 -22.38 12.80
C ASN A 31 -12.48 -22.37 11.57
N ASN A 32 -11.82 -23.49 11.32
CA ASN A 32 -11.03 -23.67 10.11
C ASN A 32 -11.94 -23.49 8.87
N ASN A 33 -11.43 -22.73 7.89
CA ASN A 33 -12.13 -22.37 6.66
C ASN A 33 -13.35 -21.44 6.83
N GLU A 34 -13.59 -20.89 8.00
CA GLU A 34 -14.60 -19.86 8.20
C GLU A 34 -14.10 -18.52 7.66
N ILE A 35 -14.92 -17.83 6.86
CA ILE A 35 -14.64 -16.49 6.36
C ILE A 35 -15.26 -15.50 7.34
N VAL A 36 -14.46 -14.54 7.77
CA VAL A 36 -14.87 -13.47 8.68
C VAL A 36 -14.66 -12.14 8.01
N GLU A 37 -15.72 -11.32 7.97
CA GLU A 37 -15.67 -9.97 7.43
C GLU A 37 -15.60 -8.95 8.57
N ILE A 38 -14.53 -8.16 8.60
CA ILE A 38 -14.31 -7.12 9.60
C ILE A 38 -14.33 -5.75 8.92
N HIS A 39 -15.28 -4.91 9.33
CA HIS A 39 -15.40 -3.54 8.85
C HIS A 39 -14.61 -2.59 9.76
N LEU A 40 -13.74 -1.77 9.17
CA LEU A 40 -12.95 -0.77 9.90
C LEU A 40 -13.15 0.61 9.29
N ASN A 41 -13.51 1.57 10.12
CA ASN A 41 -13.54 2.98 9.75
C ASN A 41 -12.44 3.73 10.52
N TYR A 42 -11.47 4.28 9.79
CA TYR A 42 -10.32 4.94 10.40
C TYR A 42 -9.82 6.11 9.54
N SER A 43 -9.07 6.99 10.17
CA SER A 43 -8.34 8.06 9.51
C SER A 43 -6.86 7.99 9.85
N ILE A 44 -6.03 8.36 8.90
CA ILE A 44 -4.57 8.36 9.03
C ILE A 44 -4.08 9.79 8.90
N LYS A 45 -3.26 10.22 9.85
CA LYS A 45 -2.47 11.44 9.73
C LYS A 45 -1.17 11.10 9.02
N LEU A 46 -0.97 11.63 7.83
CA LEU A 46 0.24 11.38 7.06
C LEU A 46 1.41 12.21 7.63
N PRO A 47 2.58 11.59 7.79
CA PRO A 47 3.80 12.30 8.19
C PRO A 47 4.38 13.12 7.03
N ASP A 48 5.36 13.97 7.34
CA ASP A 48 6.24 14.56 6.36
C ASP A 48 7.22 13.50 5.82
N GLN A 49 7.47 13.49 4.52
CA GLN A 49 8.38 12.55 3.85
C GLN A 49 9.86 12.70 4.22
N LYS A 50 10.23 13.72 4.99
CA LYS A 50 11.62 14.14 5.21
C LYS A 50 12.57 13.01 5.61
N PHE A 51 12.10 12.07 6.44
CA PHE A 51 12.94 11.00 6.98
C PHE A 51 12.68 9.63 6.33
N THR A 52 11.43 9.29 6.09
CA THR A 52 11.04 7.94 5.65
C THR A 52 10.81 7.83 4.14
N GLY A 53 10.72 8.96 3.45
CA GLY A 53 10.27 8.99 2.06
C GLY A 53 8.77 8.69 1.89
N PHE A 54 8.03 8.45 2.99
CA PHE A 54 6.59 8.17 2.99
C PHE A 54 5.82 9.31 3.65
N GLY A 55 4.62 9.60 3.15
CA GLY A 55 3.79 10.71 3.61
C GLY A 55 3.72 11.83 2.60
N ILE A 56 3.72 13.09 3.07
CA ILE A 56 3.50 14.28 2.25
C ILE A 56 4.82 14.99 1.98
N LYS A 57 5.09 15.33 0.71
CA LYS A 57 6.21 16.16 0.28
C LYS A 57 5.71 17.46 -0.32
N ASN A 58 6.03 18.60 0.32
CA ASN A 58 5.75 19.95 -0.21
C ASN A 58 4.29 20.18 -0.63
N LYS A 59 3.33 19.52 0.00
CA LYS A 59 1.90 19.53 -0.34
C LYS A 59 1.57 19.13 -1.79
N LYS A 60 2.54 18.63 -2.57
CA LYS A 60 2.43 18.35 -4.00
C LYS A 60 2.52 16.87 -4.33
N SER A 61 3.07 16.07 -3.42
CA SER A 61 3.22 14.63 -3.60
C SER A 61 2.93 13.90 -2.32
N ILE A 62 2.23 12.79 -2.41
CA ILE A 62 1.90 11.93 -1.29
C ILE A 62 2.36 10.53 -1.67
N ASN A 63 3.24 9.94 -0.85
CA ASN A 63 3.68 8.56 -1.02
C ASN A 63 3.10 7.72 0.11
N LEU A 64 2.18 6.82 -0.22
CA LEU A 64 1.50 5.93 0.71
C LEU A 64 2.11 4.54 0.63
N ARG A 65 2.83 4.16 1.68
CA ARG A 65 3.32 2.81 1.93
C ARG A 65 3.03 2.48 3.39
N TYR A 66 2.64 1.25 3.71
CA TYR A 66 2.23 0.84 5.08
C TYR A 66 1.07 1.67 5.67
N TRP A 67 0.19 2.16 4.82
CA TRP A 67 -0.92 3.04 5.19
C TRP A 67 -2.20 2.28 5.58
N HIS A 68 -2.33 1.03 5.13
CA HIS A 68 -3.49 0.20 5.40
C HIS A 68 -3.23 -0.71 6.61
N ILE A 69 -4.33 -1.10 7.26
CA ILE A 69 -4.31 -2.11 8.32
C ILE A 69 -4.23 -3.49 7.64
N SER A 70 -3.34 -4.34 8.13
CA SER A 70 -3.18 -5.71 7.68
C SER A 70 -3.36 -6.69 8.84
N LEU A 71 -3.81 -7.90 8.55
CA LEU A 71 -3.86 -8.97 9.53
C LEU A 71 -2.44 -9.44 9.86
N ALA A 72 -2.16 -9.62 11.14
CA ALA A 72 -0.91 -10.25 11.56
C ALA A 72 -0.87 -11.71 11.10
N PRO A 73 0.28 -12.25 10.67
CA PRO A 73 0.38 -13.67 10.36
C PRO A 73 0.08 -14.55 11.57
N PHE A 74 -0.69 -15.62 11.34
CA PHE A 74 -0.95 -16.66 12.34
C PHE A 74 -0.23 -17.94 11.92
N ILE A 75 0.85 -18.29 12.64
CA ILE A 75 1.74 -19.38 12.27
C ILE A 75 1.99 -20.27 13.50
N LYS A 76 1.82 -21.56 13.38
CA LYS A 76 2.02 -22.54 14.47
C LYS A 76 1.31 -22.12 15.76
N ASP A 77 0.02 -21.83 15.65
CA ASP A 77 -0.89 -21.45 16.75
C ASP A 77 -0.48 -20.15 17.48
N LYS A 78 0.26 -19.29 16.81
CA LYS A 78 0.69 -18.00 17.37
C LYS A 78 0.55 -16.87 16.37
N TRP A 79 0.07 -15.72 16.85
CA TRP A 79 0.13 -14.48 16.10
C TRP A 79 1.57 -13.97 16.07
N ILE A 80 2.10 -13.74 14.87
CA ILE A 80 3.40 -13.10 14.70
C ILE A 80 3.19 -11.60 14.76
N ILE A 81 3.44 -11.05 15.93
CA ILE A 81 3.23 -9.64 16.23
C ILE A 81 4.61 -9.01 16.41
N ASN A 82 5.08 -8.35 15.36
CA ASN A 82 6.25 -7.51 15.41
C ASN A 82 5.78 -6.06 15.52
N SER A 83 5.86 -5.49 16.72
CA SER A 83 5.65 -4.06 16.88
C SER A 83 6.92 -3.36 16.44
N ASN A 84 6.86 -2.64 15.35
CA ASN A 84 8.02 -2.02 14.77
C ASN A 84 7.86 -0.52 14.73
N LEU A 85 8.73 0.10 15.43
CA LEU A 85 9.11 1.49 15.17
C LEU A 85 9.93 1.58 13.87
N ASP A 86 10.43 0.45 13.37
CA ASP A 86 11.11 0.35 12.08
C ASP A 86 10.15 -0.19 11.01
N ILE A 87 9.92 0.65 9.99
CA ILE A 87 8.93 0.42 8.94
C ILE A 87 9.29 -0.79 8.06
N ASP A 88 10.58 -1.13 7.97
CA ASP A 88 11.05 -2.18 7.07
C ASP A 88 10.87 -3.60 7.62
N ASP A 89 10.67 -3.74 8.93
CA ASP A 89 10.48 -5.03 9.61
C ASP A 89 9.02 -5.52 9.63
N ASN A 90 8.12 -4.84 8.93
CA ASN A 90 6.72 -5.23 8.90
C ASN A 90 6.52 -6.53 8.12
N SER A 91 6.19 -7.61 8.82
CA SER A 91 5.79 -8.88 8.23
C SER A 91 4.31 -8.88 7.90
N SER A 92 3.97 -9.03 6.63
CA SER A 92 2.61 -9.20 6.15
C SER A 92 2.51 -10.39 5.21
N LEU A 93 1.39 -11.08 5.27
CA LEU A 93 1.08 -12.15 4.32
C LEU A 93 0.62 -11.54 2.98
N PRO A 94 0.95 -12.20 1.85
CA PRO A 94 0.36 -11.85 0.57
C PRO A 94 -1.17 -11.88 0.65
N SER A 95 -1.81 -10.86 0.12
CA SER A 95 -3.26 -10.65 0.18
C SER A 95 -3.80 -10.17 -1.16
N ASN A 96 -5.09 -10.32 -1.37
CA ASN A 96 -5.77 -9.70 -2.49
C ASN A 96 -6.27 -8.32 -2.05
N PHE A 97 -6.07 -7.33 -2.91
CA PHE A 97 -6.49 -5.96 -2.67
C PHE A 97 -7.52 -5.55 -3.72
N ILE A 98 -8.59 -4.90 -3.26
CA ILE A 98 -9.52 -4.12 -4.05
C ILE A 98 -9.60 -2.76 -3.37
N ILE A 99 -9.14 -1.70 -4.03
CA ILE A 99 -8.99 -0.38 -3.44
C ILE A 99 -9.63 0.66 -4.34
N LYS A 100 -10.58 1.40 -3.78
CA LYS A 100 -11.24 2.49 -4.47
C LYS A 100 -10.80 3.82 -3.87
N TRP A 101 -10.21 4.67 -4.71
CA TRP A 101 -9.81 6.02 -4.37
C TRP A 101 -10.83 7.05 -4.88
N ASN A 102 -11.07 8.06 -4.06
CA ASN A 102 -11.78 9.27 -4.47
C ASN A 102 -10.90 10.47 -4.09
N TYR A 103 -10.41 11.19 -5.06
CA TYR A 103 -9.45 12.27 -4.87
C TYR A 103 -9.64 13.36 -5.94
N THR A 104 -9.07 14.55 -5.70
CA THR A 104 -9.17 15.67 -6.64
C THR A 104 -8.47 15.34 -7.97
N ASN A 105 -9.06 15.75 -9.09
CA ASN A 105 -8.49 15.55 -10.43
C ASN A 105 -7.22 16.37 -10.71
N GLU A 106 -6.81 17.25 -9.79
CA GLU A 106 -5.51 17.94 -9.86
C GLU A 106 -4.33 17.00 -9.59
N LEU A 107 -4.57 15.80 -9.06
CA LEU A 107 -3.56 14.81 -8.76
C LEU A 107 -3.60 13.68 -9.80
N SER A 108 -2.46 13.13 -10.10
CA SER A 108 -2.30 11.84 -10.76
C SER A 108 -1.93 10.77 -9.74
N LEU A 109 -2.44 9.57 -9.92
CA LEU A 109 -2.23 8.44 -9.03
C LEU A 109 -1.51 7.31 -9.74
N ILE A 110 -0.50 6.75 -9.05
CA ILE A 110 0.25 5.58 -9.52
C ILE A 110 0.28 4.54 -8.40
N SER A 111 0.20 3.28 -8.78
CA SER A 111 0.20 2.15 -7.86
C SER A 111 1.06 1.00 -8.39
N ASN A 112 1.43 0.07 -7.48
CA ASN A 112 1.91 -1.26 -7.84
C ASN A 112 0.77 -2.23 -8.17
N LEU A 113 -0.48 -1.81 -7.96
CA LEU A 113 -1.69 -2.56 -8.32
C LEU A 113 -2.16 -2.17 -9.73
N ASP A 114 -2.96 -3.02 -10.33
CA ASP A 114 -3.55 -2.76 -11.65
C ASP A 114 -4.77 -1.86 -11.53
N LYS A 115 -4.82 -0.79 -12.32
CA LYS A 115 -6.00 0.07 -12.40
C LYS A 115 -7.06 -0.58 -13.28
N VAL A 116 -8.24 -0.85 -12.71
CA VAL A 116 -9.35 -1.55 -13.39
C VAL A 116 -10.45 -0.60 -13.84
N SER A 117 -10.65 0.52 -13.16
CA SER A 117 -11.62 1.53 -13.58
C SER A 117 -11.18 2.96 -13.25
N SER A 118 -11.74 3.94 -13.96
CA SER A 118 -11.54 5.37 -13.72
C SER A 118 -12.78 6.15 -14.17
N GLU A 119 -13.33 6.94 -13.27
CA GLU A 119 -14.49 7.81 -13.51
C GLU A 119 -14.16 9.23 -13.03
N ASN A 120 -14.56 10.25 -13.81
CA ASN A 120 -14.47 11.65 -13.39
C ASN A 120 -15.85 12.15 -12.98
N LYS A 121 -15.99 12.59 -11.73
CA LYS A 121 -17.25 13.08 -11.18
C LYS A 121 -17.01 14.34 -10.34
N ASN A 122 -17.60 15.46 -10.74
CA ASN A 122 -17.59 16.72 -9.98
C ASN A 122 -16.17 17.15 -9.53
N ASN A 123 -15.21 17.23 -10.45
CA ASN A 123 -13.81 17.54 -10.19
C ASN A 123 -13.04 16.52 -9.34
N ASN A 124 -13.61 15.37 -9.07
CA ASN A 124 -12.92 14.25 -8.43
C ASN A 124 -12.72 13.10 -9.42
N LEU A 125 -11.59 12.42 -9.28
CA LEU A 125 -11.33 11.13 -9.90
C LEU A 125 -11.70 10.02 -8.91
N ILE A 126 -12.51 9.08 -9.40
CA ILE A 126 -12.83 7.85 -8.70
C ILE A 126 -12.14 6.73 -9.47
N GLU A 127 -11.13 6.12 -8.88
CA GLU A 127 -10.34 5.06 -9.52
C GLU A 127 -10.33 3.82 -8.65
N GLU A 128 -10.43 2.65 -9.29
CA GLU A 128 -10.38 1.35 -8.65
C GLU A 128 -9.13 0.59 -9.08
N TYR A 129 -8.48 -0.03 -8.12
CA TYR A 129 -7.24 -0.77 -8.27
C TYR A 129 -7.37 -2.15 -7.67
N GLU A 130 -6.87 -3.15 -8.37
CA GLU A 130 -6.84 -4.54 -7.92
C GLU A 130 -5.43 -5.10 -7.90
N GLY A 131 -5.19 -6.03 -6.97
CA GLY A 131 -3.95 -6.77 -6.91
C GLY A 131 -4.16 -8.14 -6.25
N ILE A 132 -3.72 -9.18 -6.93
CA ILE A 132 -3.82 -10.56 -6.43
C ILE A 132 -2.46 -10.96 -5.86
N ASN A 133 -2.48 -11.57 -4.67
CA ASN A 133 -1.28 -12.12 -4.02
C ASN A 133 -0.17 -11.06 -3.82
N GLN A 134 -0.55 -9.84 -3.42
CA GLN A 134 0.37 -8.74 -3.18
C GLN A 134 0.72 -8.64 -1.70
N VAL A 135 2.00 -8.41 -1.40
CA VAL A 135 2.46 -8.20 -0.01
C VAL A 135 2.02 -6.85 0.52
N ARG A 136 1.83 -5.87 -0.37
CA ARG A 136 1.44 -4.50 0.01
C ARG A 136 0.77 -3.76 -1.14
N ALA A 137 -0.05 -2.78 -0.80
CA ALA A 137 -0.60 -1.80 -1.73
C ALA A 137 0.10 -0.45 -1.53
N GLN A 138 0.82 0.01 -2.53
CA GLN A 138 1.53 1.29 -2.52
C GLN A 138 0.89 2.24 -3.52
N PHE A 139 0.72 3.51 -3.10
CA PHE A 139 0.13 4.56 -3.92
C PHE A 139 0.97 5.83 -3.86
N ILE A 140 1.15 6.48 -4.99
CA ILE A 140 1.85 7.75 -5.09
C ILE A 140 0.95 8.72 -5.82
N PHE A 141 0.53 9.78 -5.11
CA PHE A 141 -0.18 10.92 -5.69
C PHE A 141 0.81 12.03 -6.03
N ASN A 142 0.65 12.63 -7.20
CA ASN A 142 1.50 13.72 -7.63
C ASN A 142 0.72 14.68 -8.54
N ASN A 143 0.90 15.98 -8.38
CA ASN A 143 0.28 17.00 -9.23
C ASN A 143 1.10 17.35 -10.48
N GLU A 144 2.32 16.84 -10.64
CA GLU A 144 3.21 17.21 -11.73
C GLU A 144 3.31 16.16 -12.84
N ASN A 145 2.64 15.02 -12.69
CA ASN A 145 2.60 13.91 -13.67
C ASN A 145 3.99 13.46 -14.19
N LYS A 146 5.00 13.53 -13.35
CA LYS A 146 6.41 13.30 -13.69
C LYS A 146 6.85 11.85 -13.45
N PHE A 147 6.02 10.88 -13.82
CA PHE A 147 6.39 9.47 -13.73
C PHE A 147 6.56 8.88 -15.13
N LYS A 148 7.56 8.04 -15.28
CA LYS A 148 7.73 7.21 -16.45
C LYS A 148 7.54 5.74 -16.06
N SER A 149 6.61 5.07 -16.71
CA SER A 149 6.45 3.64 -16.55
C SER A 149 7.17 2.90 -17.69
N ASN A 150 7.84 1.80 -17.35
CA ASN A 150 8.45 0.90 -18.33
C ASN A 150 8.05 -0.53 -17.97
N LYS A 151 7.41 -1.20 -18.91
CA LYS A 151 7.06 -2.62 -18.77
C LYS A 151 8.29 -3.47 -19.08
N LEU A 152 8.66 -4.35 -18.17
CA LEU A 152 9.73 -5.33 -18.35
C LEU A 152 9.24 -6.53 -19.18
N LYS A 153 10.19 -7.33 -19.70
CA LYS A 153 9.88 -8.55 -20.47
C LYS A 153 9.07 -9.58 -19.68
N ASN A 154 9.23 -9.62 -18.36
CA ASN A 154 8.49 -10.50 -17.45
C ASN A 154 7.11 -9.94 -17.04
N GLY A 155 6.63 -8.88 -17.68
CA GLY A 155 5.34 -8.24 -17.39
C GLY A 155 5.36 -7.24 -16.23
N LYS A 156 6.42 -7.19 -15.41
CA LYS A 156 6.54 -6.24 -14.30
C LYS A 156 6.69 -4.81 -14.83
N VAL A 157 6.23 -3.85 -14.05
CA VAL A 157 6.31 -2.42 -14.38
C VAL A 157 7.27 -1.74 -13.42
N ILE A 158 8.26 -1.04 -13.97
CA ILE A 158 9.13 -0.13 -13.22
C ILE A 158 8.57 1.28 -13.36
N LEU A 159 8.25 1.88 -12.22
CA LEU A 159 7.86 3.29 -12.14
C LEU A 159 9.09 4.11 -11.74
N THR A 160 9.40 5.10 -12.55
CA THR A 160 10.51 6.03 -12.28
C THR A 160 9.96 7.40 -11.99
N ASP A 161 10.27 7.94 -10.80
CA ASP A 161 9.99 9.34 -10.46
C ASP A 161 11.00 10.25 -11.17
N LEU A 162 10.51 11.10 -12.06
CA LEU A 162 11.31 12.06 -12.83
C LEU A 162 11.52 13.40 -12.09
N ASN A 163 11.04 13.55 -10.87
CA ASN A 163 11.23 14.76 -10.05
C ASN A 163 12.68 14.93 -9.58
N HIS A 164 13.47 13.87 -9.58
CA HIS A 164 14.90 13.98 -9.44
C HIS A 164 15.52 14.32 -10.79
N LYS A 165 16.42 15.33 -10.80
CA LYS A 165 17.16 15.74 -11.98
C LYS A 165 18.07 14.62 -12.50
N PHE A 166 17.50 13.63 -13.15
CA PHE A 166 18.26 12.75 -14.03
C PHE A 166 18.45 13.51 -15.35
N ASN A 167 19.60 14.16 -15.48
CA ASN A 167 19.92 14.93 -16.67
C ASN A 167 20.20 14.08 -17.91
N ASP A 168 20.19 12.74 -17.79
CA ASP A 168 20.54 11.85 -18.91
C ASP A 168 19.55 10.67 -19.03
N SER A 169 18.73 10.74 -20.09
CA SER A 169 17.80 9.65 -20.46
C SER A 169 18.52 8.33 -20.78
N ASN A 170 19.80 8.37 -21.19
CA ASN A 170 20.60 7.19 -21.49
C ASN A 170 21.08 6.49 -20.21
N GLN A 171 21.39 7.26 -19.18
CA GLN A 171 21.75 6.71 -17.86
C GLN A 171 20.55 5.99 -17.23
N LEU A 172 19.35 6.56 -17.36
CA LEU A 172 18.10 5.93 -16.91
C LEU A 172 17.85 4.58 -17.62
N LYS A 173 17.99 4.57 -18.96
CA LYS A 173 17.85 3.33 -19.77
C LYS A 173 18.89 2.27 -19.40
N LYS A 174 20.14 2.66 -19.13
CA LYS A 174 21.20 1.74 -18.67
C LYS A 174 20.87 1.15 -17.30
N SER A 175 20.43 1.96 -16.35
CA SER A 175 20.04 1.51 -15.02
C SER A 175 18.85 0.56 -15.06
N GLN A 176 17.85 0.87 -15.88
CA GLN A 176 16.68 -0.01 -16.07
C GLN A 176 17.06 -1.37 -16.66
N LYS A 177 17.96 -1.40 -17.66
CA LYS A 177 18.47 -2.67 -18.23
C LYS A 177 19.22 -3.50 -17.20
N LYS A 178 20.02 -2.88 -16.32
CA LYS A 178 20.71 -3.58 -15.23
C LYS A 178 19.74 -4.18 -14.23
N ILE A 179 18.71 -3.42 -13.84
CA ILE A 179 17.65 -3.89 -12.92
C ILE A 179 16.89 -5.07 -13.56
N ASP A 180 16.51 -4.95 -14.84
CA ASP A 180 15.82 -6.03 -15.57
C ASP A 180 16.67 -7.31 -15.62
N SER A 181 17.96 -7.19 -15.96
CA SER A 181 18.90 -8.31 -15.97
C SER A 181 19.04 -8.95 -14.59
N PHE A 182 19.17 -8.15 -13.53
CA PHE A 182 19.29 -8.63 -12.15
C PHE A 182 18.02 -9.34 -11.69
N VAL A 183 16.86 -8.73 -11.86
CA VAL A 183 15.56 -9.33 -11.48
C VAL A 183 15.32 -10.62 -12.25
N SER A 184 15.64 -10.65 -13.56
CA SER A 184 15.49 -11.85 -14.39
C SER A 184 16.43 -12.98 -13.96
N SER A 185 17.57 -12.67 -13.33
CA SER A 185 18.49 -13.67 -12.79
C SER A 185 18.01 -14.30 -11.47
N LEU A 186 17.16 -13.60 -10.73
CA LEU A 186 16.61 -14.08 -9.45
C LEU A 186 15.36 -14.99 -9.61
N ILE A 187 14.76 -15.01 -10.80
CA ILE A 187 13.49 -15.70 -11.08
C ILE A 187 13.72 -17.01 -11.87
N LYS A 188 14.95 -17.49 -11.90
CA LYS A 188 15.28 -18.79 -12.51
C LYS A 188 14.98 -19.94 -11.56
#